data_ae666c68380bca0a66baa1d8b96c368b
#
_entry.id   ae666c68380bca0a66baa1d8b96c368b
#
_cell.length_a   1.000
_cell.length_b   1.000
_cell.length_c   1.000
_cell.angle_alpha   90.00
_cell.angle_beta   90.00
_cell.angle_gamma   90.00
#
_symmetry.space_group_name_H-M   'P 1'
#
loop_
_entity.id
_entity.type
_entity.pdbx_description
1 polymer ?
#
loop_
_entity_poly.entity_id
_entity_poly.type
_entity_poly.pdbx_seq_one_letter_code
_entity_poly.pdbx_strand_id
1 'polypeptide(L)'
;MILENKTILLLLLTGFLSVLTSLTHGASECEPVGDIQFICGIIDAEDIIEIPNSEVVIASGRTSPSTGSIYAVNSQNFQSREIFPQNALEARLNTSLYKDCPSEATSFQPHGVTYRLGVDGIHTLYVVGHGEREAVEVFELNVAGELPSLRWVGCIVAPDSVARFNAVTSLPDGAIAVTDLNRAGGAVWEWSVDLGWRIIPGSEMVGANGIVSSEDGDWLYIAEYFAKNIVKLSRGRATPLLERKNVGYMVDNIRWSQDGST
;
A
#
# COMPACT_ATOMS: atom_id res chain seq x y z
N MET A 1 35.01 -89.06 -17.20
CA MET A 1 34.63 -88.46 -15.90
C MET A 1 35.06 -86.99 -16.00
N ILE A 2 34.15 -86.15 -16.34
CA ILE A 2 34.37 -84.76 -16.80
C ILE A 2 34.16 -83.84 -15.58
N LEU A 3 35.17 -83.02 -15.24
CA LEU A 3 35.06 -81.98 -14.26
C LEU A 3 34.90 -80.63 -14.99
N GLU A 4 33.73 -80.02 -14.84
CA GLU A 4 33.45 -78.71 -15.37
C GLU A 4 34.04 -77.63 -14.42
N ASN A 5 34.83 -76.73 -15.00
CA ASN A 5 35.31 -75.53 -14.36
C ASN A 5 34.26 -74.41 -14.49
N LYS A 6 33.66 -74.02 -13.41
CA LYS A 6 32.85 -72.79 -13.36
C LYS A 6 33.72 -71.55 -13.04
N THR A 7 33.93 -70.74 -14.04
CA THR A 7 34.57 -69.47 -13.89
C THR A 7 33.55 -68.46 -13.33
N ILE A 8 33.75 -67.96 -12.13
CA ILE A 8 32.92 -66.92 -11.53
C ILE A 8 33.44 -65.58 -12.07
N LEU A 9 32.60 -64.90 -12.89
CA LEU A 9 32.85 -63.55 -13.36
C LEU A 9 32.34 -62.56 -12.32
N LEU A 10 33.27 -61.91 -11.61
CA LEU A 10 32.98 -60.87 -10.62
C LEU A 10 32.77 -59.53 -11.35
N LEU A 11 31.54 -59.12 -11.54
CA LEU A 11 31.16 -57.82 -12.07
C LEU A 11 31.32 -56.79 -10.94
N LEU A 12 32.36 -55.97 -11.03
CA LEU A 12 32.53 -54.77 -10.22
C LEU A 12 31.59 -53.70 -10.81
N LEU A 13 30.44 -53.50 -10.18
CA LEU A 13 29.57 -52.33 -10.41
C LEU A 13 30.22 -51.12 -9.66
N THR A 14 30.96 -50.31 -10.38
CA THR A 14 31.35 -48.98 -9.92
C THR A 14 30.13 -48.07 -10.02
N GLY A 15 29.42 -47.91 -8.90
CA GLY A 15 28.35 -46.95 -8.78
C GLY A 15 28.93 -45.53 -8.87
N PHE A 16 28.70 -44.85 -9.99
CA PHE A 16 28.87 -43.40 -10.11
C PHE A 16 27.73 -42.76 -9.32
N LEU A 17 28.07 -42.35 -8.08
CA LEU A 17 27.19 -41.51 -7.28
C LEU A 17 27.25 -40.10 -7.89
N SER A 18 26.38 -39.81 -8.86
CA SER A 18 26.17 -38.47 -9.35
C SER A 18 25.52 -37.65 -8.23
N VAL A 19 26.36 -36.91 -7.50
CA VAL A 19 25.88 -35.83 -6.62
C VAL A 19 25.32 -34.77 -7.54
N LEU A 20 24.01 -34.83 -7.76
CA LEU A 20 23.26 -33.68 -8.26
C LEU A 20 23.31 -32.61 -7.15
N THR A 21 24.31 -31.77 -7.20
CA THR A 21 24.24 -30.47 -6.52
C THR A 21 23.13 -29.71 -7.25
N SER A 22 21.94 -29.75 -6.68
CA SER A 22 20.91 -28.77 -6.98
C SER A 22 21.52 -27.40 -6.67
N LEU A 23 22.02 -26.72 -7.69
CA LEU A 23 22.25 -25.30 -7.65
C LEU A 23 20.86 -24.68 -7.46
N THR A 24 20.43 -24.55 -6.19
CA THR A 24 19.45 -23.56 -5.83
C THR A 24 20.04 -22.21 -6.19
N HIS A 25 19.76 -21.75 -7.40
CA HIS A 25 19.81 -20.33 -7.71
C HIS A 25 18.67 -19.66 -6.92
N GLY A 26 18.79 -19.65 -5.60
CA GLY A 26 18.32 -18.55 -4.83
C GLY A 26 19.30 -17.41 -5.12
N ALA A 27 19.19 -16.78 -6.31
CA ALA A 27 19.68 -15.44 -6.44
C ALA A 27 19.03 -14.71 -5.27
N SER A 28 19.84 -14.16 -4.38
CA SER A 28 19.34 -13.25 -3.37
C SER A 28 18.82 -12.05 -4.14
N GLU A 29 17.50 -12.01 -4.36
CA GLU A 29 16.79 -10.90 -5.01
C GLU A 29 17.09 -9.57 -4.30
N CYS A 30 17.90 -9.62 -3.25
CA CYS A 30 18.24 -8.57 -2.31
C CYS A 30 19.71 -8.16 -2.32
N GLU A 31 20.53 -8.66 -3.25
CA GLU A 31 21.92 -8.21 -3.32
C GLU A 31 21.98 -6.77 -3.86
N PRO A 32 22.73 -5.88 -3.21
CA PRO A 32 22.91 -4.51 -3.70
C PRO A 32 23.44 -4.46 -5.14
N VAL A 33 22.99 -3.47 -5.90
CA VAL A 33 23.52 -3.19 -7.25
C VAL A 33 24.17 -1.80 -7.24
N GLY A 34 25.48 -1.75 -7.20
CA GLY A 34 26.23 -0.51 -6.99
C GLY A 34 25.86 0.11 -5.64
N ASP A 35 25.40 1.35 -5.65
CA ASP A 35 24.96 2.07 -4.44
C ASP A 35 23.47 1.86 -4.11
N ILE A 36 22.76 1.03 -4.89
CA ILE A 36 21.34 0.75 -4.69
C ILE A 36 21.20 -0.46 -3.76
N GLN A 37 20.47 -0.28 -2.68
CA GLN A 37 20.07 -1.34 -1.75
C GLN A 37 18.61 -1.66 -1.97
N PHE A 38 18.25 -2.95 -1.84
CA PHE A 38 16.87 -3.39 -2.00
C PHE A 38 16.29 -3.79 -0.64
N ILE A 39 15.02 -3.45 -0.44
CA ILE A 39 14.21 -3.93 0.67
C ILE A 39 13.47 -5.15 0.19
N CYS A 40 13.67 -6.27 0.87
CA CYS A 40 13.10 -7.54 0.48
C CYS A 40 11.96 -8.00 1.36
N GLY A 41 11.22 -9.02 0.87
CA GLY A 41 10.09 -9.58 1.60
C GLY A 41 8.78 -8.82 1.40
N ILE A 42 8.77 -7.73 0.62
CA ILE A 42 7.56 -7.03 0.20
C ILE A 42 7.17 -7.53 -1.18
N ILE A 43 5.93 -7.96 -1.33
CA ILE A 43 5.42 -8.49 -2.59
C ILE A 43 4.58 -7.41 -3.26
N ASP A 44 4.91 -7.09 -4.53
CA ASP A 44 4.19 -6.15 -5.40
C ASP A 44 3.81 -4.85 -4.65
N ALA A 45 4.84 -4.14 -4.17
CA ALA A 45 4.65 -2.87 -3.44
C ALA A 45 3.88 -1.87 -4.30
N GLU A 46 2.80 -1.34 -3.74
CA GLU A 46 1.90 -0.42 -4.45
C GLU A 46 2.10 1.03 -4.01
N ASP A 47 2.18 1.25 -2.71
CA ASP A 47 2.38 2.58 -2.15
C ASP A 47 3.23 2.51 -0.89
N ILE A 48 3.98 3.58 -0.62
CA ILE A 48 4.86 3.69 0.54
C ILE A 48 4.72 5.06 1.20
N ILE A 49 4.79 5.08 2.53
CA ILE A 49 4.82 6.31 3.32
C ILE A 49 5.82 6.20 4.47
N GLU A 50 6.50 7.29 4.74
CA GLU A 50 7.36 7.43 5.90
C GLU A 50 6.56 7.99 7.08
N ILE A 51 6.77 7.44 8.28
CA ILE A 51 6.11 7.93 9.50
C ILE A 51 7.06 8.93 10.18
N PRO A 52 6.68 10.21 10.28
CA PRO A 52 7.55 11.25 10.84
C PRO A 52 8.01 10.95 12.27
N ASN A 53 9.22 11.36 12.59
CA ASN A 53 9.87 11.17 13.89
C ASN A 53 10.01 9.68 14.30
N SER A 54 10.00 8.80 13.33
CA SER A 54 10.26 7.36 13.52
C SER A 54 11.19 6.83 12.44
N GLU A 55 11.68 5.61 12.61
CA GLU A 55 12.44 4.90 11.57
C GLU A 55 11.53 4.00 10.72
N VAL A 56 10.22 4.22 10.77
CA VAL A 56 9.23 3.33 10.18
C VAL A 56 8.76 3.89 8.85
N VAL A 57 8.87 3.04 7.82
CA VAL A 57 8.21 3.19 6.52
C VAL A 57 7.11 2.14 6.44
N ILE A 58 5.91 2.54 6.07
CA ILE A 58 4.80 1.63 5.81
C ILE A 58 4.70 1.41 4.31
N ALA A 59 4.55 0.16 3.89
CA ALA A 59 4.30 -0.21 2.51
C ALA A 59 3.03 -1.06 2.41
N SER A 60 2.21 -0.77 1.41
CA SER A 60 1.15 -1.66 0.96
C SER A 60 1.66 -2.57 -0.14
N GLY A 61 1.22 -3.82 -0.17
CA GLY A 61 1.63 -4.77 -1.20
C GLY A 61 0.52 -5.76 -1.53
N ARG A 62 0.44 -6.15 -2.81
CA ARG A 62 -0.56 -7.08 -3.33
C ARG A 62 0.03 -8.47 -3.43
N THR A 63 -0.61 -9.45 -2.83
CA THR A 63 -0.15 -10.86 -2.89
C THR A 63 -0.96 -11.69 -3.90
N SER A 64 -2.16 -11.21 -4.25
CA SER A 64 -3.03 -11.82 -5.28
C SER A 64 -4.04 -10.77 -5.80
N PRO A 65 -4.88 -11.09 -6.78
CA PRO A 65 -5.94 -10.19 -7.24
C PRO A 65 -6.96 -9.74 -6.17
N SER A 66 -7.01 -10.40 -5.03
CA SER A 66 -7.99 -10.10 -3.97
C SER A 66 -7.39 -10.00 -2.58
N THR A 67 -6.09 -10.25 -2.42
CA THR A 67 -5.41 -10.22 -1.13
C THR A 67 -4.10 -9.47 -1.20
N GLY A 68 -3.66 -8.96 -0.07
CA GLY A 68 -2.39 -8.29 0.08
C GLY A 68 -2.04 -8.10 1.54
N SER A 69 -0.95 -7.41 1.77
CA SER A 69 -0.37 -7.23 3.10
C SER A 69 0.08 -5.79 3.31
N ILE A 70 0.15 -5.37 4.56
CA ILE A 70 0.79 -4.13 4.98
C ILE A 70 2.09 -4.50 5.68
N TYR A 71 3.15 -3.83 5.28
CA TYR A 71 4.49 -4.06 5.80
C TYR A 71 4.99 -2.83 6.54
N ALA A 72 5.76 -3.06 7.61
CA ALA A 72 6.62 -2.06 8.20
C ALA A 72 8.06 -2.35 7.80
N VAL A 73 8.76 -1.30 7.41
CA VAL A 73 10.18 -1.33 7.06
C VAL A 73 10.92 -0.41 8.00
N ASN A 74 12.03 -0.87 8.55
CA ASN A 74 12.95 0.00 9.26
C ASN A 74 13.89 0.69 8.26
N SER A 75 13.85 2.03 8.21
CA SER A 75 14.62 2.84 7.25
C SER A 75 16.13 2.82 7.49
N GLN A 76 16.61 2.38 8.66
CA GLN A 76 18.02 2.34 9.00
C GLN A 76 18.70 1.03 8.60
N ASN A 77 18.01 -0.10 8.78
CA ASN A 77 18.58 -1.43 8.52
C ASN A 77 17.88 -2.18 7.37
N PHE A 78 16.87 -1.56 6.73
CA PHE A 78 16.11 -2.07 5.59
C PHE A 78 15.38 -3.40 5.83
N GLN A 79 15.19 -3.77 7.09
CA GLN A 79 14.41 -4.95 7.43
C GLN A 79 12.92 -4.68 7.26
N SER A 80 12.23 -5.56 6.54
CA SER A 80 10.79 -5.53 6.37
C SER A 80 10.11 -6.60 7.23
N ARG A 81 8.88 -6.28 7.66
CA ARG A 81 8.02 -7.21 8.37
C ARG A 81 6.56 -6.98 7.96
N GLU A 82 5.86 -8.06 7.66
CA GLU A 82 4.42 -8.00 7.52
C GLU A 82 3.77 -7.70 8.89
N ILE A 83 2.92 -6.68 8.93
CA ILE A 83 2.20 -6.25 10.14
C ILE A 83 0.67 -6.39 10.00
N PHE A 84 0.18 -6.71 8.79
CA PHE A 84 -1.21 -7.07 8.50
C PHE A 84 -1.29 -7.92 7.22
N PRO A 85 -2.11 -8.96 7.15
CA PRO A 85 -2.94 -9.51 8.23
C PRO A 85 -2.14 -10.31 9.27
N GLN A 86 -0.97 -10.86 8.93
CA GLN A 86 -0.14 -11.54 9.92
C GLN A 86 0.43 -10.53 10.91
N ASN A 87 0.53 -10.94 12.17
CA ASN A 87 1.02 -10.11 13.27
C ASN A 87 0.13 -8.89 13.62
N ALA A 88 -1.05 -8.73 13.01
CA ALA A 88 -2.01 -7.72 13.42
C ALA A 88 -2.53 -7.99 14.85
N LEU A 89 -2.82 -6.90 15.55
CA LEU A 89 -3.54 -6.98 16.82
C LEU A 89 -5.02 -7.30 16.57
N GLU A 90 -5.69 -7.86 17.57
CA GLU A 90 -7.13 -8.13 17.50
C GLU A 90 -7.91 -6.88 17.07
N ALA A 91 -8.79 -7.06 16.08
CA ALA A 91 -9.61 -5.99 15.52
C ALA A 91 -10.54 -5.39 16.58
N ARG A 92 -10.74 -4.06 16.53
CA ARG A 92 -11.61 -3.34 17.46
C ARG A 92 -12.38 -2.23 16.75
N LEU A 93 -13.55 -2.53 16.22
CA LEU A 93 -14.37 -1.56 15.50
C LEU A 93 -14.72 -0.35 16.38
N ASN A 94 -14.38 0.84 15.92
CA ASN A 94 -14.81 2.10 16.50
C ASN A 94 -16.14 2.54 15.87
N THR A 95 -17.24 2.06 16.41
CA THR A 95 -18.60 2.33 15.93
C THR A 95 -19.02 3.80 16.03
N SER A 96 -18.34 4.59 16.86
CA SER A 96 -18.63 6.02 17.00
C SER A 96 -18.14 6.81 15.78
N LEU A 97 -17.01 6.42 15.19
CA LEU A 97 -16.43 7.06 14.01
C LEU A 97 -16.85 6.38 12.70
N TYR A 98 -16.92 5.06 12.70
CA TYR A 98 -17.14 4.25 11.48
C TYR A 98 -18.45 3.46 11.61
N LYS A 99 -19.55 4.18 11.85
CA LYS A 99 -20.88 3.60 12.14
C LYS A 99 -21.44 2.70 11.03
N ASP A 100 -21.07 3.00 9.79
CA ASP A 100 -21.54 2.29 8.60
C ASP A 100 -20.59 1.15 8.15
N CYS A 101 -19.52 0.92 8.91
CA CYS A 101 -18.59 -0.17 8.64
C CYS A 101 -19.16 -1.49 9.19
N PRO A 102 -19.38 -2.51 8.34
CA PRO A 102 -20.03 -3.75 8.79
C PRO A 102 -19.13 -4.62 9.68
N SER A 103 -17.88 -4.82 9.29
CA SER A 103 -16.90 -5.68 9.96
C SER A 103 -15.53 -5.53 9.31
N GLU A 104 -14.51 -6.15 9.88
CA GLU A 104 -13.23 -6.36 9.20
C GLU A 104 -13.43 -7.18 7.92
N ALA A 105 -12.75 -6.80 6.84
CA ALA A 105 -12.86 -7.51 5.56
C ALA A 105 -12.13 -8.86 5.63
N THR A 106 -12.75 -9.90 5.09
CA THR A 106 -12.18 -11.25 4.98
C THR A 106 -11.20 -11.38 3.82
N SER A 107 -11.31 -10.48 2.85
CA SER A 107 -10.44 -10.36 1.67
C SER A 107 -10.10 -8.90 1.47
N PHE A 108 -8.82 -8.58 1.58
CA PHE A 108 -8.30 -7.21 1.56
C PHE A 108 -7.06 -7.13 0.67
N GLN A 109 -7.12 -6.28 -0.34
CA GLN A 109 -6.00 -5.94 -1.20
C GLN A 109 -5.65 -4.46 -0.97
N PRO A 110 -4.60 -4.15 -0.19
CA PRO A 110 -4.20 -2.77 0.10
C PRO A 110 -3.65 -2.08 -1.14
N HIS A 111 -3.96 -0.80 -1.28
CA HIS A 111 -3.53 0.08 -2.36
C HIS A 111 -2.91 1.35 -1.76
N GLY A 112 -3.41 2.54 -2.11
CA GLY A 112 -2.91 3.81 -1.59
C GLY A 112 -2.99 3.92 -0.08
N VAL A 113 -1.97 4.47 0.56
CA VAL A 113 -1.87 4.61 2.01
C VAL A 113 -1.62 6.05 2.42
N THR A 114 -2.16 6.45 3.56
CA THR A 114 -1.83 7.72 4.24
C THR A 114 -2.00 7.57 5.74
N TYR A 115 -1.44 8.49 6.50
CA TYR A 115 -1.64 8.53 7.95
C TYR A 115 -2.17 9.89 8.41
N ARG A 116 -2.73 9.88 9.60
CA ARG A 116 -2.96 11.07 10.42
C ARG A 116 -2.15 10.93 11.69
N LEU A 117 -1.31 11.93 11.95
CA LEU A 117 -0.52 11.95 13.17
C LEU A 117 -1.42 11.96 14.40
N GLY A 118 -1.08 11.14 15.35
CA GLY A 118 -1.66 11.12 16.68
C GLY A 118 -0.60 11.44 17.72
N VAL A 119 -0.85 11.08 18.95
CA VAL A 119 0.03 11.34 20.09
C VAL A 119 0.75 10.07 20.53
N ASP A 120 1.89 10.20 21.18
CA ASP A 120 2.65 9.11 21.81
C ASP A 120 2.97 7.95 20.84
N GLY A 121 3.22 8.27 19.56
CA GLY A 121 3.53 7.27 18.52
C GLY A 121 2.34 6.41 18.08
N ILE A 122 1.11 6.79 18.46
CA ILE A 122 -0.10 6.12 18.01
C ILE A 122 -0.78 7.00 16.95
N HIS A 123 -0.86 6.50 15.74
CA HIS A 123 -1.35 7.21 14.56
C HIS A 123 -2.58 6.50 13.99
N THR A 124 -3.34 7.21 13.15
CA THR A 124 -4.36 6.57 12.32
C THR A 124 -3.79 6.33 10.93
N LEU A 125 -3.80 5.09 10.46
CA LEU A 125 -3.43 4.71 9.10
C LEU A 125 -4.72 4.47 8.30
N TYR A 126 -4.81 5.12 7.14
CA TYR A 126 -5.88 4.93 6.16
C TYR A 126 -5.31 4.20 4.96
N VAL A 127 -5.98 3.15 4.53
CA VAL A 127 -5.53 2.30 3.42
C VAL A 127 -6.69 2.07 2.47
N VAL A 128 -6.54 2.47 1.22
CA VAL A 128 -7.47 2.06 0.18
C VAL A 128 -7.43 0.56 0.06
N GLY A 129 -8.58 -0.08 0.10
CA GLY A 129 -8.72 -1.52 0.07
C GLY A 129 -9.70 -1.98 -0.98
N HIS A 130 -9.26 -2.99 -1.74
CA HIS A 130 -10.07 -3.75 -2.67
C HIS A 130 -10.28 -5.17 -2.13
N GLY A 131 -10.99 -6.00 -2.86
CA GLY A 131 -11.25 -7.40 -2.48
C GLY A 131 -12.70 -7.62 -2.15
N GLU A 132 -13.04 -7.84 -0.88
CA GLU A 132 -14.45 -8.05 -0.48
C GLU A 132 -15.32 -6.81 -0.75
N ARG A 133 -14.73 -5.63 -0.60
CA ARG A 133 -15.40 -4.35 -0.82
C ARG A 133 -14.41 -3.30 -1.32
N GLU A 134 -14.95 -2.24 -1.89
CA GLU A 134 -14.24 -1.01 -2.16
C GLU A 134 -14.39 -0.09 -0.95
N ALA A 135 -13.29 0.24 -0.28
CA ALA A 135 -13.33 1.00 0.96
C ALA A 135 -11.98 1.67 1.26
N VAL A 136 -11.99 2.59 2.23
CA VAL A 136 -10.79 2.94 2.97
C VAL A 136 -10.85 2.18 4.30
N GLU A 137 -9.96 1.22 4.47
CA GLU A 137 -9.79 0.49 5.73
C GLU A 137 -8.96 1.35 6.68
N VAL A 138 -9.31 1.32 7.96
CA VAL A 138 -8.74 2.21 8.96
C VAL A 138 -8.10 1.41 10.07
N PHE A 139 -6.87 1.80 10.39
CA PHE A 139 -6.06 1.12 11.38
C PHE A 139 -5.51 2.10 12.42
N GLU A 140 -5.36 1.62 13.64
CA GLU A 140 -4.47 2.19 14.66
C GLU A 140 -3.06 1.65 14.41
N LEU A 141 -2.13 2.54 14.05
CA LEU A 141 -0.72 2.24 13.87
C LEU A 141 0.04 2.72 15.11
N ASN A 142 0.69 1.81 15.80
CA ASN A 142 1.55 2.13 16.93
C ASN A 142 3.02 1.93 16.54
N VAL A 143 3.80 3.00 16.59
CA VAL A 143 5.25 3.02 16.32
C VAL A 143 6.08 3.36 17.57
N ALA A 144 5.45 3.50 18.74
CA ALA A 144 6.15 3.80 19.99
C ALA A 144 6.93 2.61 20.56
N GLY A 145 6.60 1.38 20.13
CA GLY A 145 7.27 0.16 20.56
C GLY A 145 8.50 -0.16 19.72
N GLU A 146 9.23 -1.19 20.12
CA GLU A 146 10.39 -1.72 19.38
C GLU A 146 10.00 -2.19 17.97
N LEU A 147 8.78 -2.71 17.82
CA LEU A 147 8.22 -3.14 16.54
C LEU A 147 6.87 -2.45 16.30
N PRO A 148 6.69 -1.89 15.10
CA PRO A 148 5.39 -1.35 14.72
C PRO A 148 4.29 -2.39 14.79
N SER A 149 3.10 -1.99 15.26
CA SER A 149 1.93 -2.87 15.31
C SER A 149 0.72 -2.19 14.71
N LEU A 150 -0.17 -2.99 14.15
CA LEU A 150 -1.37 -2.53 13.46
C LEU A 150 -2.60 -3.20 14.05
N ARG A 151 -3.65 -2.40 14.27
CA ARG A 151 -4.96 -2.86 14.70
C ARG A 151 -6.01 -2.30 13.77
N TRP A 152 -6.81 -3.13 13.15
CA TRP A 152 -7.96 -2.66 12.41
C TRP A 152 -9.01 -2.05 13.35
N VAL A 153 -9.51 -0.86 13.01
CA VAL A 153 -10.47 -0.12 13.86
C VAL A 153 -11.70 0.33 13.10
N GLY A 154 -11.79 0.08 11.82
CA GLY A 154 -12.97 0.41 11.03
C GLY A 154 -12.75 0.47 9.55
N CYS A 155 -13.79 0.86 8.83
CA CYS A 155 -13.75 1.11 7.40
C CYS A 155 -14.70 2.22 6.99
N ILE A 156 -14.41 2.84 5.87
CA ILE A 156 -15.22 3.85 5.21
C ILE A 156 -15.56 3.28 3.83
N VAL A 157 -16.73 2.63 3.74
CA VAL A 157 -17.16 1.96 2.50
C VAL A 157 -17.42 2.99 1.41
N ALA A 158 -17.00 2.70 0.18
CA ALA A 158 -17.20 3.58 -0.96
C ALA A 158 -18.69 3.89 -1.17
N PRO A 159 -19.03 5.12 -1.59
CA PRO A 159 -20.42 5.55 -1.72
C PRO A 159 -21.13 4.91 -2.92
N ASP A 160 -20.37 4.42 -3.88
CA ASP A 160 -20.86 3.85 -5.13
C ASP A 160 -20.13 2.54 -5.44
N SER A 161 -20.87 1.56 -5.91
CA SER A 161 -20.35 0.25 -6.30
C SER A 161 -19.43 0.28 -7.54
N VAL A 162 -19.46 1.39 -8.30
CA VAL A 162 -18.59 1.59 -9.48
C VAL A 162 -17.32 2.37 -9.17
N ALA A 163 -17.19 2.95 -7.98
CA ALA A 163 -15.96 3.63 -7.56
C ALA A 163 -14.77 2.66 -7.62
N ARG A 164 -13.63 3.20 -7.99
CA ARG A 164 -12.33 2.50 -8.02
C ARG A 164 -11.31 3.38 -7.34
N PHE A 165 -11.31 3.32 -6.02
CA PHE A 165 -10.39 4.10 -5.21
C PHE A 165 -8.95 3.72 -5.53
N ASN A 166 -8.06 4.71 -5.50
CA ASN A 166 -6.65 4.47 -5.77
C ASN A 166 -5.77 4.99 -4.63
N ALA A 167 -5.77 6.29 -4.39
CA ALA A 167 -4.97 6.88 -3.34
C ALA A 167 -5.83 7.67 -2.36
N VAL A 168 -5.32 7.86 -1.16
CA VAL A 168 -5.98 8.58 -0.08
C VAL A 168 -5.02 9.58 0.57
N THR A 169 -5.53 10.75 0.97
CA THR A 169 -4.81 11.73 1.79
C THR A 169 -5.65 12.14 3.00
N SER A 170 -4.99 12.31 4.15
CA SER A 170 -5.63 12.88 5.34
C SER A 170 -5.65 14.39 5.25
N LEU A 171 -6.71 15.00 5.78
CA LEU A 171 -6.92 16.44 5.77
C LEU A 171 -6.86 17.00 7.21
N PRO A 172 -6.40 18.25 7.40
CA PRO A 172 -6.17 18.81 8.76
C PRO A 172 -7.45 18.94 9.58
N ASP A 173 -8.61 19.07 8.94
CA ASP A 173 -9.92 19.16 9.61
C ASP A 173 -10.52 17.81 10.03
N GLY A 174 -9.77 16.72 9.86
CA GLY A 174 -10.22 15.38 10.23
C GLY A 174 -10.87 14.59 9.10
N ALA A 175 -11.14 15.21 7.95
CA ALA A 175 -11.62 14.53 6.76
C ALA A 175 -10.50 13.73 6.06
N ILE A 176 -10.87 12.95 5.06
CA ILE A 176 -9.96 12.34 4.09
C ILE A 176 -10.41 12.70 2.68
N ALA A 177 -9.48 12.74 1.73
CA ALA A 177 -9.79 12.82 0.31
C ALA A 177 -9.24 11.59 -0.41
N VAL A 178 -10.02 11.03 -1.34
CA VAL A 178 -9.74 9.76 -2.02
C VAL A 178 -9.93 9.94 -3.52
N THR A 179 -8.97 9.49 -4.31
CA THR A 179 -9.08 9.50 -5.77
C THR A 179 -9.84 8.29 -6.27
N ASP A 180 -10.67 8.50 -7.28
CA ASP A 180 -11.33 7.46 -8.07
C ASP A 180 -10.67 7.35 -9.44
N LEU A 181 -9.96 6.24 -9.68
CA LEU A 181 -9.19 5.99 -10.90
C LEU A 181 -10.07 5.64 -12.11
N ASN A 182 -11.37 5.78 -12.04
CA ASN A 182 -12.29 5.34 -13.09
C ASN A 182 -11.94 5.98 -14.44
N ARG A 183 -11.68 5.14 -15.46
CA ARG A 183 -11.35 5.58 -16.81
C ARG A 183 -12.53 6.22 -17.57
N ALA A 184 -13.76 5.92 -17.15
CA ALA A 184 -14.96 6.49 -17.75
C ALA A 184 -15.32 7.88 -17.20
N GLY A 185 -14.61 8.33 -16.18
CA GLY A 185 -14.81 9.61 -15.50
C GLY A 185 -14.74 9.41 -14.00
N GLY A 186 -13.55 9.55 -13.42
CA GLY A 186 -13.31 9.54 -11.99
C GLY A 186 -13.39 10.94 -11.40
N ALA A 187 -13.24 11.02 -10.10
CA ALA A 187 -13.24 12.27 -9.34
C ALA A 187 -12.41 12.12 -8.05
N VAL A 188 -12.34 13.19 -7.28
CA VAL A 188 -11.89 13.12 -5.89
C VAL A 188 -13.10 13.15 -4.98
N TRP A 189 -13.19 12.14 -4.14
CA TRP A 189 -14.20 12.04 -3.09
C TRP A 189 -13.62 12.54 -1.77
N GLU A 190 -14.43 13.25 -1.01
CA GLU A 190 -14.09 13.66 0.36
C GLU A 190 -15.09 13.02 1.32
N TRP A 191 -14.57 12.50 2.42
CA TRP A 191 -15.37 11.94 3.49
C TRP A 191 -15.04 12.59 4.83
N SER A 192 -16.07 12.87 5.59
CA SER A 192 -15.96 13.22 7.00
C SER A 192 -17.02 12.51 7.83
N VAL A 193 -16.77 12.37 9.13
CA VAL A 193 -17.70 11.70 10.07
C VAL A 193 -19.09 12.34 10.05
N ASP A 194 -19.17 13.66 9.93
CA ASP A 194 -20.43 14.40 10.03
C ASP A 194 -21.21 14.43 8.70
N LEU A 195 -20.53 14.49 7.57
CA LEU A 195 -21.15 14.72 6.26
C LEU A 195 -21.21 13.48 5.37
N GLY A 196 -20.45 12.42 5.71
CA GLY A 196 -20.26 11.29 4.80
C GLY A 196 -19.50 11.67 3.54
N TRP A 197 -19.72 10.92 2.46
CA TRP A 197 -19.06 11.13 1.18
C TRP A 197 -19.65 12.30 0.39
N ARG A 198 -18.78 13.06 -0.26
CA ARG A 198 -19.13 14.06 -1.29
C ARG A 198 -18.04 14.14 -2.35
N ILE A 199 -18.40 14.45 -3.59
CA ILE A 199 -17.44 14.77 -4.65
C ILE A 199 -16.93 16.19 -4.44
N ILE A 200 -15.62 16.38 -4.56
CA ILE A 200 -15.02 17.72 -4.53
C ILE A 200 -15.31 18.40 -5.85
N PRO A 201 -15.96 19.58 -5.88
CA PRO A 201 -16.30 20.28 -7.10
C PRO A 201 -15.06 20.55 -7.98
N GLY A 202 -15.18 20.29 -9.29
CA GLY A 202 -14.12 20.49 -10.26
C GLY A 202 -13.02 19.42 -10.25
N SER A 203 -13.21 18.34 -9.50
CA SER A 203 -12.28 17.22 -9.44
C SER A 203 -12.53 16.14 -10.49
N GLU A 204 -13.52 16.30 -11.34
CA GLU A 204 -13.82 15.34 -12.38
C GLU A 204 -12.66 15.27 -13.37
N MET A 205 -12.04 14.09 -13.46
CA MET A 205 -10.91 13.83 -14.32
C MET A 205 -10.76 12.33 -14.65
N VAL A 206 -10.06 12.05 -15.73
CA VAL A 206 -9.85 10.67 -16.17
C VAL A 206 -8.56 10.12 -15.53
N GLY A 207 -8.75 9.16 -14.63
CA GLY A 207 -7.60 8.50 -13.97
C GLY A 207 -6.95 9.37 -12.90
N ALA A 208 -7.76 9.89 -11.97
CA ALA A 208 -7.25 10.45 -10.72
C ALA A 208 -6.54 9.35 -9.93
N ASN A 209 -5.22 9.49 -9.77
CA ASN A 209 -4.34 8.50 -9.13
C ASN A 209 -3.80 9.08 -7.82
N GLY A 210 -2.50 9.28 -7.66
CA GLY A 210 -1.91 9.80 -6.43
C GLY A 210 -2.51 11.14 -5.98
N ILE A 211 -2.59 11.37 -4.68
CA ILE A 211 -3.12 12.60 -4.10
C ILE A 211 -2.37 12.99 -2.82
N VAL A 212 -2.10 14.29 -2.68
CA VAL A 212 -1.67 14.90 -1.41
C VAL A 212 -2.40 16.22 -1.21
N SER A 213 -2.59 16.62 0.06
CA SER A 213 -3.09 17.96 0.42
C SER A 213 -1.96 18.91 0.73
N SER A 214 -2.20 20.21 0.59
CA SER A 214 -1.39 21.22 1.26
C SER A 214 -1.53 21.09 2.79
N GLU A 215 -0.59 21.66 3.53
CA GLU A 215 -0.57 21.62 4.99
C GLU A 215 -1.82 22.26 5.62
N ASP A 216 -2.31 23.36 5.04
CA ASP A 216 -3.55 24.04 5.43
C ASP A 216 -4.83 23.33 4.97
N GLY A 217 -4.73 22.34 4.06
CA GLY A 217 -5.85 21.61 3.50
C GLY A 217 -6.67 22.38 2.45
N ASP A 218 -6.23 23.56 2.04
CA ASP A 218 -6.92 24.40 1.06
C ASP A 218 -6.70 23.95 -0.38
N TRP A 219 -5.68 23.16 -0.63
CA TRP A 219 -5.31 22.65 -1.94
C TRP A 219 -5.09 21.15 -1.95
N LEU A 220 -5.49 20.54 -3.05
CA LEU A 220 -5.19 19.15 -3.39
C LEU A 220 -4.28 19.12 -4.62
N TYR A 221 -3.26 18.30 -4.57
CA TYR A 221 -2.40 17.97 -5.69
C TYR A 221 -2.70 16.54 -6.11
N ILE A 222 -3.03 16.35 -7.38
CA ILE A 222 -3.57 15.08 -7.89
C ILE A 222 -2.78 14.68 -9.13
N ALA A 223 -2.36 13.43 -9.19
CA ALA A 223 -1.81 12.82 -10.39
C ALA A 223 -2.97 12.44 -11.33
N GLU A 224 -3.14 13.17 -12.43
CA GLU A 224 -4.04 12.81 -13.52
C GLU A 224 -3.29 11.88 -14.47
N TYR A 225 -3.28 10.59 -14.14
CA TYR A 225 -2.39 9.57 -14.67
C TYR A 225 -2.38 9.49 -16.20
N PHE A 226 -3.56 9.28 -16.83
CA PHE A 226 -3.63 9.09 -18.28
C PHE A 226 -3.37 10.36 -19.07
N ALA A 227 -3.66 11.53 -18.50
CA ALA A 227 -3.38 12.82 -19.10
C ALA A 227 -1.95 13.30 -18.87
N LYS A 228 -1.17 12.61 -18.01
CA LYS A 228 0.21 12.95 -17.67
C LYS A 228 0.36 14.34 -17.05
N ASN A 229 -0.60 14.70 -16.20
CA ASN A 229 -0.64 15.99 -15.52
C ASN A 229 -0.47 15.82 -14.01
N ILE A 230 0.08 16.87 -13.39
CA ILE A 230 -0.20 17.19 -11.98
C ILE A 230 -1.28 18.26 -11.98
N VAL A 231 -2.33 18.03 -11.22
CA VAL A 231 -3.47 18.94 -11.07
C VAL A 231 -3.38 19.56 -9.68
N LYS A 232 -3.48 20.89 -9.61
CA LYS A 232 -3.68 21.62 -8.36
C LYS A 232 -5.12 22.11 -8.32
N LEU A 233 -5.87 21.65 -7.32
CA LEU A 233 -7.30 21.92 -7.17
C LEU A 233 -7.56 22.56 -5.80
N SER A 234 -8.29 23.66 -5.78
CA SER A 234 -8.71 24.28 -4.51
C SER A 234 -9.84 23.46 -3.87
N ARG A 235 -9.76 23.30 -2.54
CA ARG A 235 -10.79 22.66 -1.72
C ARG A 235 -11.68 23.71 -1.04
N GLY A 236 -12.94 23.35 -0.78
CA GLY A 236 -13.88 24.17 0.00
C GLY A 236 -14.44 25.40 -0.72
N ARG A 237 -14.12 25.63 -1.98
CA ARG A 237 -14.64 26.77 -2.78
C ARG A 237 -15.85 26.36 -3.58
N ALA A 238 -16.88 27.25 -3.60
CA ALA A 238 -18.07 27.05 -4.45
C ALA A 238 -17.71 27.06 -5.95
N THR A 239 -16.74 27.90 -6.33
CA THR A 239 -16.12 27.90 -7.67
C THR A 239 -14.68 27.45 -7.50
N PRO A 240 -14.34 26.23 -7.90
CA PRO A 240 -13.01 25.70 -7.72
C PRO A 240 -11.98 26.42 -8.60
N LEU A 241 -10.78 26.60 -8.09
CA LEU A 241 -9.62 26.99 -8.86
C LEU A 241 -8.88 25.72 -9.25
N LEU A 242 -8.53 25.60 -10.51
CA LEU A 242 -7.89 24.41 -11.05
C LEU A 242 -6.76 24.79 -12.00
N GLU A 243 -5.59 24.25 -11.73
CA GLU A 243 -4.41 24.38 -12.59
C GLU A 243 -3.92 22.97 -12.99
N ARG A 244 -3.52 22.81 -14.25
CA ARG A 244 -2.93 21.56 -14.77
C ARG A 244 -1.54 21.83 -15.31
N LYS A 245 -0.57 21.00 -14.88
CA LYS A 245 0.78 21.00 -15.41
C LYS A 245 1.07 19.68 -16.06
N ASN A 246 1.27 19.66 -17.38
CA ASN A 246 1.72 18.46 -18.07
C ASN A 246 3.18 18.19 -17.75
N VAL A 247 3.48 16.97 -17.33
CA VAL A 247 4.83 16.51 -16.96
C VAL A 247 5.45 15.52 -17.97
N GLY A 248 4.65 15.11 -18.97
CA GLY A 248 5.14 14.27 -20.09
C GLY A 248 5.17 12.77 -19.82
N TYR A 249 4.96 12.31 -18.60
CA TYR A 249 4.89 10.91 -18.19
C TYR A 249 3.71 10.63 -17.28
N MET A 250 3.31 9.38 -17.15
CA MET A 250 2.26 8.95 -16.25
C MET A 250 2.81 9.00 -14.81
N VAL A 251 2.18 9.84 -13.99
CA VAL A 251 2.50 9.98 -12.57
C VAL A 251 1.57 9.07 -11.80
N ASP A 252 2.14 8.24 -10.95
CA ASP A 252 1.41 7.34 -10.07
C ASP A 252 1.21 8.01 -8.71
N ASN A 253 1.87 7.57 -7.67
CA ASN A 253 1.78 8.16 -6.35
C ASN A 253 2.62 9.45 -6.25
N ILE A 254 2.14 10.41 -5.47
CA ILE A 254 2.83 11.67 -5.16
C ILE A 254 2.87 11.88 -3.65
N ARG A 255 3.97 12.43 -3.16
CA ARG A 255 4.19 12.71 -1.74
C ARG A 255 4.96 14.02 -1.57
N TRP A 256 4.73 14.68 -0.47
CA TRP A 256 5.65 15.72 -0.03
C TRP A 256 6.94 15.09 0.46
N SER A 257 8.08 15.69 0.11
CA SER A 257 9.34 15.34 0.74
C SER A 257 9.40 15.89 2.16
N GLN A 258 10.31 15.39 2.99
CA GLN A 258 10.47 15.85 4.38
C GLN A 258 10.78 17.35 4.49
N ASP A 259 11.45 17.93 3.51
CA ASP A 259 11.75 19.36 3.44
C ASP A 259 10.63 20.20 2.83
N GLY A 260 9.47 19.60 2.52
CA GLY A 260 8.32 20.27 1.93
C GLY A 260 8.49 20.60 0.44
N SER A 261 9.56 20.12 -0.21
CA SER A 261 9.71 20.20 -1.68
C SER A 261 8.91 19.09 -2.38
N THR A 262 8.57 19.26 -3.65
CA THR A 262 7.89 18.27 -4.49
C THR A 262 8.78 17.85 -5.64
#